data_73997f0d3e495bfeb294cc72d7e5c1fe
#
_entry.id   73997f0d3e495bfeb294cc72d7e5c1fe
#
_cell.length_a   1.000
_cell.length_b   1.000
_cell.length_c   1.000
_cell.angle_alpha   90.00
_cell.angle_beta   90.00
_cell.angle_gamma   90.00
#
_symmetry.space_group_name_H-M   'P 1'
#
loop_
_entity.id
_entity.type
_entity.pdbx_description
1 polymer ?
#
loop_
_entity_poly.entity_id
_entity_poly.type
_entity_poly.pdbx_seq_one_letter_code
_entity_poly.pdbx_strand_id
1 'polypeptide(L)'
;AGAPQVAASDGTIFKVTGNWTPNDTMLFYATYSEGYRPGLLNRPGGAPGPNGYTVPFAIDSDELTNYELGWKLDLFGDQLRFNGNAFFVEIEDLQTTIFDPSIVNLFFSDNAADAEIMGVEGDVTWAPADVPGLTVSGAFSVLDSEITEVLTPTDDVVEGEELAYAPSLQLNARARYEWQLENSWTAHVQGQVIYSSDSRSDIIEINAIDVDSYATLGLRTGLTSDNWTAEIFVDNVTDENAELANNF
;
A
#
# COMPACT_ATOMS: atom_id res chain seq x y z
N ALA A 1 -3.37 8.30 -42.11
CA ALA A 1 -4.49 8.50 -41.16
C ALA A 1 -4.04 9.51 -40.11
N GLY A 2 -4.92 10.41 -39.68
CA GLY A 2 -4.58 11.33 -38.58
C GLY A 2 -4.55 10.58 -37.26
N ALA A 3 -3.79 11.10 -36.28
CA ALA A 3 -3.79 10.56 -34.92
C ALA A 3 -5.20 10.59 -34.32
N PRO A 4 -5.60 9.61 -33.53
CA PRO A 4 -6.87 9.64 -32.81
C PRO A 4 -6.90 10.87 -31.89
N GLN A 5 -8.05 11.52 -31.82
CA GLN A 5 -8.26 12.70 -30.97
C GLN A 5 -8.98 12.36 -29.67
N VAL A 6 -9.44 11.13 -29.51
CA VAL A 6 -10.20 10.64 -28.35
C VAL A 6 -9.75 9.20 -28.07
N ALA A 7 -9.41 8.92 -26.83
CA ALA A 7 -9.41 7.57 -26.28
C ALA A 7 -10.76 7.35 -25.63
N ALA A 8 -11.41 6.23 -25.90
CA ALA A 8 -12.63 5.82 -25.26
C ALA A 8 -12.47 4.39 -24.79
N SER A 9 -12.79 4.15 -23.55
CA SER A 9 -12.85 2.80 -22.98
C SER A 9 -14.18 2.63 -22.25
N ASP A 10 -14.71 1.45 -22.31
CA ASP A 10 -15.88 1.02 -21.55
C ASP A 10 -15.60 -0.38 -20.99
N GLY A 11 -16.12 -0.68 -19.83
CA GLY A 11 -15.93 -1.96 -19.17
C GLY A 11 -17.04 -2.26 -18.19
N THR A 12 -17.22 -3.53 -17.89
CA THR A 12 -18.11 -4.00 -16.83
C THR A 12 -17.27 -4.71 -15.80
N ILE A 13 -17.36 -4.27 -14.55
CA ILE A 13 -16.67 -4.87 -13.42
C ILE A 13 -17.64 -5.58 -12.51
N PHE A 14 -17.19 -6.66 -11.90
CA PHE A 14 -17.98 -7.44 -10.96
C PHE A 14 -17.36 -7.37 -9.57
N LYS A 15 -18.23 -7.43 -8.55
CA LYS A 15 -17.83 -7.65 -7.17
C LYS A 15 -18.81 -8.61 -6.51
N VAL A 16 -18.27 -9.67 -5.91
CA VAL A 16 -19.04 -10.64 -5.14
C VAL A 16 -18.38 -10.81 -3.79
N THR A 17 -19.16 -10.70 -2.72
CA THR A 17 -18.68 -10.91 -1.34
C THR A 17 -19.60 -11.87 -0.62
N GLY A 18 -19.02 -12.91 -0.02
CA GLY A 18 -19.68 -13.82 0.91
C GLY A 18 -19.19 -13.57 2.33
N ASN A 19 -20.11 -13.49 3.29
CA ASN A 19 -19.80 -13.32 4.71
C ASN A 19 -20.28 -14.54 5.51
N TRP A 20 -19.49 -14.95 6.47
CA TRP A 20 -19.82 -15.98 7.43
C TRP A 20 -19.56 -15.51 8.85
N THR A 21 -20.62 -15.49 9.68
CA THR A 21 -20.59 -15.02 11.05
C THR A 21 -20.96 -16.19 11.96
N PRO A 22 -19.98 -17.01 12.40
CA PRO A 22 -20.27 -18.20 13.22
C PRO A 22 -20.83 -17.86 14.61
N ASN A 23 -20.51 -16.68 15.11
CA ASN A 23 -21.01 -16.12 16.37
C ASN A 23 -20.87 -14.59 16.38
N ASP A 24 -21.28 -13.93 17.46
CA ASP A 24 -21.29 -12.45 17.57
C ASP A 24 -19.90 -11.81 17.64
N THR A 25 -18.84 -12.61 17.85
CA THR A 25 -17.47 -12.13 18.01
C THR A 25 -16.57 -12.44 16.81
N MET A 26 -17.07 -13.14 15.78
CA MET A 26 -16.29 -13.58 14.64
C MET A 26 -17.02 -13.34 13.34
N LEU A 27 -16.36 -12.73 12.40
CA LEU A 27 -16.79 -12.61 11.01
C LEU A 27 -15.63 -13.00 10.10
N PHE A 28 -15.93 -13.85 9.12
CA PHE A 28 -15.04 -14.16 8.00
C PHE A 28 -15.72 -13.76 6.71
N TYR A 29 -14.92 -13.33 5.73
CA TYR A 29 -15.45 -12.99 4.42
C TYR A 29 -14.51 -13.42 3.30
N ALA A 30 -15.09 -13.63 2.13
CA ALA A 30 -14.36 -13.82 0.89
C ALA A 30 -14.91 -12.85 -0.15
N THR A 31 -14.03 -12.15 -0.85
CA THR A 31 -14.39 -11.20 -1.90
C THR A 31 -13.63 -11.54 -3.18
N TYR A 32 -14.35 -11.53 -4.28
CA TYR A 32 -13.84 -11.39 -5.63
C TYR A 32 -14.24 -10.04 -6.15
N SER A 33 -13.32 -9.26 -6.70
CA SER A 33 -13.64 -7.97 -7.30
C SER A 33 -12.72 -7.64 -8.47
N GLU A 34 -13.29 -6.97 -9.45
CA GLU A 34 -12.63 -6.48 -10.65
C GLU A 34 -12.57 -4.96 -10.61
N GLY A 35 -11.56 -4.41 -11.26
CA GLY A 35 -11.39 -2.99 -11.49
C GLY A 35 -10.70 -2.73 -12.82
N TYR A 36 -10.76 -1.51 -13.32
CA TYR A 36 -9.97 -1.09 -14.47
C TYR A 36 -9.66 0.40 -14.39
N ARG A 37 -8.56 0.78 -15.02
CA ARG A 37 -8.21 2.17 -15.27
C ARG A 37 -8.33 2.44 -16.77
N PRO A 38 -9.07 3.48 -17.19
CA PRO A 38 -9.29 3.74 -18.62
C PRO A 38 -7.99 4.03 -19.36
N GLY A 39 -7.94 3.63 -20.62
CA GLY A 39 -6.85 3.97 -21.52
C GLY A 39 -6.70 5.48 -21.75
N LEU A 40 -5.50 5.88 -22.11
CA LEU A 40 -5.08 7.27 -22.26
C LEU A 40 -4.57 7.54 -23.68
N LEU A 41 -4.60 8.82 -24.11
CA LEU A 41 -3.92 9.28 -25.30
C LEU A 41 -2.46 9.60 -25.01
N ASN A 42 -1.57 9.11 -25.86
CA ASN A 42 -0.16 9.45 -25.87
C ASN A 42 0.13 10.69 -26.72
N ARG A 43 0.77 11.69 -26.13
CA ARG A 43 1.20 12.89 -26.89
C ARG A 43 2.30 12.58 -27.92
N PRO A 44 3.34 11.74 -27.59
CA PRO A 44 4.36 11.37 -28.57
C PRO A 44 3.95 10.21 -29.48
N GLY A 45 2.67 9.84 -29.50
CA GLY A 45 2.16 8.73 -30.31
C GLY A 45 2.60 8.79 -31.77
N GLY A 46 3.03 7.64 -32.29
CA GLY A 46 3.62 7.51 -33.61
C GLY A 46 5.15 7.75 -33.68
N ALA A 47 5.80 8.08 -32.54
CA ALA A 47 7.27 8.16 -32.48
C ALA A 47 7.87 6.76 -32.70
N PRO A 48 8.87 6.62 -33.61
CA PRO A 48 9.49 5.32 -33.86
C PRO A 48 10.47 4.95 -32.75
N GLY A 49 10.45 3.69 -32.36
CA GLY A 49 11.39 3.05 -31.45
C GLY A 49 12.19 1.93 -32.11
N PRO A 50 12.90 1.11 -31.31
CA PRO A 50 13.72 0.02 -31.80
C PRO A 50 12.88 -1.14 -32.37
N ASN A 51 13.51 -1.99 -33.19
CA ASN A 51 12.92 -3.24 -33.71
C ASN A 51 11.54 -3.10 -34.36
N GLY A 52 11.21 -1.91 -34.89
CA GLY A 52 9.90 -1.63 -35.51
C GLY A 52 8.80 -1.24 -34.52
N TYR A 53 9.11 -1.11 -33.25
CA TYR A 53 8.20 -0.54 -32.26
C TYR A 53 7.84 0.90 -32.62
N THR A 54 6.64 1.29 -32.30
CA THR A 54 6.15 2.65 -32.48
C THR A 54 5.31 3.00 -31.26
N VAL A 55 5.63 4.09 -30.59
CA VAL A 55 4.86 4.57 -29.44
C VAL A 55 3.38 4.64 -29.80
N PRO A 56 2.49 3.94 -29.07
CA PRO A 56 1.07 3.92 -29.41
C PRO A 56 0.46 5.32 -29.28
N PHE A 57 -0.51 5.65 -30.15
CA PHE A 57 -1.28 6.91 -30.05
C PHE A 57 -2.22 6.93 -28.86
N ALA A 58 -2.66 5.77 -28.44
CA ALA A 58 -3.47 5.52 -27.25
C ALA A 58 -3.01 4.21 -26.63
N ILE A 59 -3.07 4.12 -25.33
CA ILE A 59 -2.86 2.90 -24.57
C ILE A 59 -4.23 2.32 -24.18
N ASP A 60 -4.26 1.01 -24.02
CA ASP A 60 -5.44 0.29 -23.59
C ASP A 60 -5.69 0.47 -22.07
N SER A 61 -6.89 0.13 -21.61
CA SER A 61 -7.17 0.07 -20.18
C SER A 61 -6.34 -1.03 -19.52
N ASP A 62 -5.87 -0.78 -18.30
CA ASP A 62 -5.41 -1.88 -17.46
C ASP A 62 -6.60 -2.47 -16.68
N GLU A 63 -6.50 -3.74 -16.39
CA GLU A 63 -7.51 -4.51 -15.67
C GLU A 63 -6.90 -5.07 -14.38
N LEU A 64 -7.73 -5.14 -13.34
CA LEU A 64 -7.33 -5.63 -12.04
C LEU A 64 -8.34 -6.65 -11.54
N THR A 65 -7.85 -7.81 -11.13
CA THR A 65 -8.65 -8.84 -10.44
C THR A 65 -8.11 -9.05 -9.04
N ASN A 66 -8.98 -8.93 -8.02
CA ASN A 66 -8.63 -9.10 -6.62
C ASN A 66 -9.42 -10.24 -5.98
N TYR A 67 -8.69 -11.13 -5.32
CA TYR A 67 -9.19 -12.21 -4.46
C TYR A 67 -8.79 -11.90 -3.02
N GLU A 68 -9.75 -11.87 -2.10
CA GLU A 68 -9.52 -11.49 -0.72
C GLU A 68 -10.24 -12.45 0.24
N LEU A 69 -9.52 -12.89 1.27
CA LEU A 69 -10.07 -13.65 2.40
C LEU A 69 -9.77 -12.87 3.68
N GLY A 70 -10.80 -12.46 4.40
CA GLY A 70 -10.62 -11.62 5.57
C GLY A 70 -11.35 -12.14 6.80
N TRP A 71 -10.95 -11.57 7.94
CA TRP A 71 -11.50 -11.87 9.26
C TRP A 71 -11.64 -10.62 10.12
N LYS A 72 -12.64 -10.64 11.02
CA LYS A 72 -12.80 -9.70 12.12
C LYS A 72 -13.11 -10.50 13.38
N LEU A 73 -12.25 -10.37 14.37
CA LEU A 73 -12.28 -11.22 15.56
C LEU A 73 -12.23 -10.35 16.83
N ASP A 74 -13.21 -10.54 17.72
CA ASP A 74 -13.19 -10.05 19.09
C ASP A 74 -12.98 -11.26 20.02
N LEU A 75 -11.82 -11.32 20.67
CA LEU A 75 -11.34 -12.49 21.40
C LEU A 75 -11.12 -12.18 22.88
N PHE A 76 -11.10 -13.24 23.70
CA PHE A 76 -10.82 -13.15 25.16
C PHE A 76 -11.77 -12.21 25.90
N GLY A 77 -13.09 -12.18 25.53
CA GLY A 77 -14.07 -11.29 26.14
C GLY A 77 -13.78 -9.83 25.83
N ASP A 78 -13.62 -9.52 24.55
CA ASP A 78 -13.36 -8.21 23.97
C ASP A 78 -12.01 -7.56 24.36
N GLN A 79 -11.11 -8.32 24.98
CA GLN A 79 -9.78 -7.82 25.32
C GLN A 79 -8.84 -7.72 24.11
N LEU A 80 -9.08 -8.52 23.07
CA LEU A 80 -8.30 -8.53 21.84
C LEU A 80 -9.21 -8.43 20.63
N ARG A 81 -9.05 -7.36 19.86
CA ARG A 81 -9.60 -7.23 18.51
C ARG A 81 -8.51 -7.45 17.49
N PHE A 82 -8.74 -8.36 16.55
CA PHE A 82 -7.85 -8.65 15.45
C PHE A 82 -8.61 -8.73 14.14
N ASN A 83 -8.38 -7.76 13.27
CA ASN A 83 -8.91 -7.72 11.92
C ASN A 83 -7.78 -7.93 10.93
N GLY A 84 -8.08 -8.51 9.78
CA GLY A 84 -7.10 -8.65 8.72
C GLY A 84 -7.69 -9.32 7.50
N ASN A 85 -6.87 -9.38 6.47
CA ASN A 85 -7.14 -10.12 5.25
C ASN A 85 -5.84 -10.67 4.66
N ALA A 86 -5.99 -11.69 3.81
CA ALA A 86 -5.01 -12.13 2.85
C ALA A 86 -5.58 -11.86 1.46
N PHE A 87 -4.77 -11.34 0.56
CA PHE A 87 -5.21 -10.95 -0.77
C PHE A 87 -4.22 -11.42 -1.84
N PHE A 88 -4.77 -11.58 -3.04
CA PHE A 88 -4.03 -11.81 -4.27
C PHE A 88 -4.64 -10.95 -5.37
N VAL A 89 -3.81 -10.13 -6.00
CA VAL A 89 -4.21 -9.18 -7.04
C VAL A 89 -3.44 -9.50 -8.31
N GLU A 90 -4.16 -9.68 -9.40
CA GLU A 90 -3.62 -9.77 -10.76
C GLU A 90 -3.87 -8.44 -11.46
N ILE A 91 -2.86 -7.91 -12.14
CA ILE A 91 -2.93 -6.68 -12.93
C ILE A 91 -2.49 -7.02 -14.35
N GLU A 92 -3.41 -6.89 -15.30
CA GLU A 92 -3.14 -7.07 -16.72
C GLU A 92 -2.98 -5.70 -17.39
N ASP A 93 -2.06 -5.61 -18.36
CA ASP A 93 -1.81 -4.39 -19.14
C ASP A 93 -1.45 -3.17 -18.29
N LEU A 94 -0.65 -3.32 -17.22
CA LEU A 94 -0.27 -2.25 -16.29
C LEU A 94 0.21 -1.00 -17.04
N GLN A 95 -0.55 0.08 -16.93
CA GLN A 95 -0.19 1.37 -17.50
C GLN A 95 0.90 2.05 -16.68
N THR A 96 2.00 2.41 -17.30
CA THR A 96 3.03 3.24 -16.67
C THR A 96 3.51 4.33 -17.62
N THR A 97 4.18 5.33 -17.07
CA THR A 97 4.89 6.35 -17.86
C THR A 97 6.35 5.94 -17.96
N ILE A 98 6.81 5.79 -19.17
CA ILE A 98 8.16 5.33 -19.50
C ILE A 98 8.99 6.53 -19.97
N PHE A 99 10.22 6.63 -19.46
CA PHE A 99 11.28 7.43 -20.05
C PHE A 99 12.46 6.51 -20.31
N ASP A 100 12.56 6.00 -21.51
CA ASP A 100 13.66 5.16 -21.96
C ASP A 100 14.25 5.75 -23.23
N PRO A 101 15.45 6.38 -23.15
CA PRO A 101 16.12 6.97 -24.32
C PRO A 101 16.49 5.96 -25.40
N SER A 102 16.52 4.65 -25.08
CA SER A 102 16.79 3.60 -26.08
C SER A 102 15.58 3.35 -26.98
N ILE A 103 14.37 3.66 -26.49
CA ILE A 103 13.13 3.60 -27.27
C ILE A 103 12.88 4.95 -27.94
N VAL A 104 12.65 5.99 -27.17
CA VAL A 104 12.42 7.36 -27.60
C VAL A 104 12.81 8.34 -26.49
N ASN A 105 13.55 9.39 -26.81
CA ASN A 105 13.97 10.39 -25.82
C ASN A 105 12.82 11.34 -25.46
N LEU A 106 11.71 10.80 -25.01
CA LEU A 106 10.49 11.49 -24.58
C LEU A 106 9.78 10.63 -23.55
N PHE A 107 9.05 11.27 -22.65
CA PHE A 107 8.10 10.55 -21.79
C PHE A 107 6.89 10.10 -22.61
N PHE A 108 6.54 8.84 -22.49
CA PHE A 108 5.34 8.26 -23.09
C PHE A 108 4.70 7.28 -22.12
N SER A 109 3.42 6.98 -22.31
CA SER A 109 2.73 5.95 -21.55
C SER A 109 2.58 4.70 -22.42
N ASP A 110 2.67 3.54 -21.78
CA ASP A 110 2.41 2.25 -22.43
C ASP A 110 1.76 1.30 -21.43
N ASN A 111 1.16 0.23 -21.93
CA ASN A 111 0.83 -0.94 -21.15
C ASN A 111 2.14 -1.76 -21.04
N ALA A 112 2.89 -1.54 -19.98
CA ALA A 112 4.30 -1.93 -19.92
C ALA A 112 4.51 -3.37 -19.48
N ALA A 113 3.62 -3.89 -18.64
CA ALA A 113 3.80 -5.18 -18.00
C ALA A 113 2.48 -5.74 -17.47
N ASP A 114 2.46 -7.04 -17.19
CA ASP A 114 1.53 -7.66 -16.27
C ASP A 114 2.22 -7.82 -14.91
N ALA A 115 1.44 -7.79 -13.83
CA ALA A 115 1.97 -7.87 -12.48
C ALA A 115 1.04 -8.61 -11.53
N GLU A 116 1.63 -9.14 -10.46
CA GLU A 116 0.89 -9.77 -9.37
C GLU A 116 1.30 -9.15 -8.03
N ILE A 117 0.34 -9.08 -7.10
CA ILE A 117 0.59 -8.67 -5.73
C ILE A 117 -0.11 -9.65 -4.80
N MET A 118 0.63 -10.25 -3.88
CA MET A 118 0.05 -11.05 -2.82
C MET A 118 0.44 -10.51 -1.45
N GLY A 119 -0.45 -10.66 -0.47
CA GLY A 119 -0.11 -10.14 0.85
C GLY A 119 -1.09 -10.51 1.94
N VAL A 120 -0.69 -10.10 3.13
CA VAL A 120 -1.50 -10.16 4.34
C VAL A 120 -1.40 -8.82 5.06
N GLU A 121 -2.54 -8.25 5.40
CA GLU A 121 -2.59 -7.04 6.19
C GLU A 121 -3.55 -7.18 7.37
N GLY A 122 -3.35 -6.38 8.39
CA GLY A 122 -4.23 -6.44 9.54
C GLY A 122 -3.96 -5.35 10.57
N ASP A 123 -4.91 -5.26 11.49
CA ASP A 123 -4.80 -4.42 12.68
C ASP A 123 -5.14 -5.21 13.93
N VAL A 124 -4.49 -4.84 15.02
CA VAL A 124 -4.71 -5.42 16.33
C VAL A 124 -4.90 -4.32 17.38
N THR A 125 -5.85 -4.54 18.29
CA THR A 125 -5.99 -3.76 19.53
C THR A 125 -6.15 -4.72 20.69
N TRP A 126 -5.27 -4.59 21.67
CA TRP A 126 -5.25 -5.43 22.86
C TRP A 126 -5.26 -4.59 24.14
N ALA A 127 -6.26 -4.85 24.98
CA ALA A 127 -6.44 -4.22 26.29
C ALA A 127 -6.65 -5.31 27.35
N PRO A 128 -5.56 -5.89 27.90
CA PRO A 128 -5.64 -7.02 28.82
C PRO A 128 -6.26 -6.64 30.16
N ALA A 129 -7.24 -7.44 30.63
CA ALA A 129 -7.89 -7.20 31.93
C ALA A 129 -6.93 -7.35 33.13
N ASP A 130 -5.88 -8.18 32.98
CA ASP A 130 -4.87 -8.41 34.01
C ASP A 130 -3.89 -7.23 34.18
N VAL A 131 -3.86 -6.29 33.23
CA VAL A 131 -3.04 -5.07 33.28
C VAL A 131 -3.95 -3.87 32.98
N PRO A 132 -4.77 -3.45 33.93
CA PRO A 132 -5.69 -2.32 33.72
C PRO A 132 -4.93 -1.05 33.33
N GLY A 133 -5.44 -0.38 32.30
CA GLY A 133 -4.83 0.84 31.74
C GLY A 133 -3.82 0.61 30.62
N LEU A 134 -3.41 -0.63 30.35
CA LEU A 134 -2.60 -0.94 29.19
C LEU A 134 -3.48 -1.09 27.93
N THR A 135 -3.11 -0.41 26.86
CA THR A 135 -3.63 -0.65 25.52
C THR A 135 -2.45 -0.74 24.54
N VAL A 136 -2.41 -1.82 23.80
CA VAL A 136 -1.46 -2.03 22.70
C VAL A 136 -2.26 -2.08 21.40
N SER A 137 -1.86 -1.32 20.41
CA SER A 137 -2.47 -1.33 19.09
C SER A 137 -1.42 -1.30 18.00
N GLY A 138 -1.73 -1.88 16.86
CA GLY A 138 -0.83 -1.86 15.72
C GLY A 138 -1.57 -2.24 14.45
N ALA A 139 -0.93 -1.91 13.33
CA ALA A 139 -1.31 -2.34 12.01
C ALA A 139 -0.07 -2.80 11.26
N PHE A 140 -0.24 -3.77 10.38
CA PHE A 140 0.84 -4.29 9.55
C PHE A 140 0.34 -4.61 8.15
N SER A 141 1.25 -4.51 7.19
CA SER A 141 1.10 -5.01 5.84
C SER A 141 2.37 -5.75 5.46
N VAL A 142 2.21 -6.98 5.01
CA VAL A 142 3.28 -7.78 4.41
C VAL A 142 2.82 -8.12 3.00
N LEU A 143 3.57 -7.70 2.00
CA LEU A 143 3.23 -7.98 0.62
C LEU A 143 4.46 -8.41 -0.17
N ASP A 144 4.19 -9.13 -1.23
CA ASP A 144 5.11 -9.47 -2.30
C ASP A 144 4.49 -9.01 -3.60
N SER A 145 5.25 -8.34 -4.44
CA SER A 145 4.78 -7.86 -5.73
C SER A 145 5.81 -8.17 -6.79
N GLU A 146 5.37 -8.64 -7.95
CA GLU A 146 6.28 -8.95 -9.04
C GLU A 146 5.69 -8.62 -10.41
N ILE A 147 6.57 -8.28 -11.35
CA ILE A 147 6.27 -8.17 -12.77
C ILE A 147 6.28 -9.59 -13.33
N THR A 148 5.15 -10.04 -13.91
CA THR A 148 4.99 -11.41 -14.41
C THR A 148 5.23 -11.54 -15.90
N GLU A 149 4.96 -10.47 -16.67
CA GLU A 149 5.23 -10.41 -18.13
C GLU A 149 5.59 -8.98 -18.54
N VAL A 150 6.57 -8.84 -19.44
CA VAL A 150 6.97 -7.54 -20.00
C VAL A 150 6.37 -7.37 -21.37
N LEU A 151 5.57 -6.32 -21.58
CA LEU A 151 4.81 -6.08 -22.80
C LEU A 151 5.47 -5.03 -23.71
N THR A 152 6.20 -4.07 -23.15
CA THR A 152 6.94 -3.05 -23.91
C THR A 152 8.33 -3.57 -24.31
N PRO A 153 8.84 -3.29 -25.51
CA PRO A 153 10.14 -3.78 -25.97
C PRO A 153 11.31 -2.97 -25.36
N THR A 154 11.42 -3.00 -24.04
CA THR A 154 12.50 -2.39 -23.26
C THR A 154 13.26 -3.47 -22.49
N ASP A 155 14.57 -3.30 -22.34
CA ASP A 155 15.38 -4.15 -21.46
C ASP A 155 15.41 -3.60 -20.02
N ASP A 156 14.76 -2.46 -19.77
CA ASP A 156 14.76 -1.75 -18.50
C ASP A 156 13.56 -2.12 -17.60
N VAL A 157 12.64 -2.96 -18.04
CA VAL A 157 11.61 -3.63 -17.23
C VAL A 157 11.95 -5.10 -17.19
N VAL A 158 11.97 -5.71 -16.02
CA VAL A 158 12.45 -7.08 -15.82
C VAL A 158 11.40 -7.92 -15.11
N GLU A 159 11.11 -9.11 -15.66
CA GLU A 159 10.24 -10.09 -15.00
C GLU A 159 10.83 -10.54 -13.65
N GLY A 160 9.97 -10.65 -12.63
CA GLY A 160 10.34 -11.01 -11.26
C GLY A 160 10.79 -9.81 -10.41
N GLU A 161 10.89 -8.60 -10.97
CA GLU A 161 11.17 -7.40 -10.19
C GLU A 161 9.91 -6.85 -9.50
N GLU A 162 10.14 -6.16 -8.39
CA GLU A 162 9.07 -5.57 -7.57
C GLU A 162 8.39 -4.37 -8.24
N LEU A 163 7.15 -4.11 -7.89
CA LEU A 163 6.46 -2.89 -8.29
C LEU A 163 7.01 -1.66 -7.55
N ALA A 164 6.88 -0.50 -8.20
CA ALA A 164 7.32 0.77 -7.62
C ALA A 164 6.55 1.12 -6.34
N TYR A 165 7.27 1.62 -5.32
CA TYR A 165 6.73 2.04 -4.02
C TYR A 165 5.91 0.96 -3.31
N ALA A 166 6.29 -0.28 -3.46
CA ALA A 166 5.64 -1.44 -2.85
C ALA A 166 6.53 -2.11 -1.78
N PRO A 167 6.76 -1.47 -0.60
CA PRO A 167 7.60 -2.04 0.43
C PRO A 167 7.01 -3.37 0.94
N SER A 168 7.86 -4.38 1.09
CA SER A 168 7.45 -5.74 1.48
C SER A 168 6.92 -5.84 2.92
N LEU A 169 7.27 -4.88 3.79
CA LEU A 169 6.79 -4.80 5.18
C LEU A 169 6.54 -3.35 5.58
N GLN A 170 5.34 -3.09 6.04
CA GLN A 170 4.99 -1.87 6.77
C GLN A 170 4.41 -2.22 8.14
N LEU A 171 4.82 -1.51 9.17
CA LEU A 171 4.38 -1.71 10.53
C LEU A 171 4.14 -0.37 11.23
N ASN A 172 3.03 -0.29 11.95
CA ASN A 172 2.76 0.75 12.93
C ASN A 172 2.34 0.07 14.23
N ALA A 173 3.06 0.35 15.33
CA ALA A 173 2.71 -0.20 16.64
C ALA A 173 2.74 0.89 17.69
N ARG A 174 1.81 0.83 18.63
CA ARG A 174 1.65 1.78 19.73
C ARG A 174 1.31 1.03 21.02
N ALA A 175 1.98 1.38 22.10
CA ALA A 175 1.64 0.95 23.44
C ALA A 175 1.36 2.19 24.32
N ARG A 176 0.23 2.20 24.99
CA ARG A 176 -0.20 3.26 25.89
C ARG A 176 -0.55 2.64 27.24
N TYR A 177 -0.03 3.24 28.31
CA TYR A 177 -0.37 2.87 29.68
C TYR A 177 -0.94 4.08 30.40
N GLU A 178 -2.13 3.91 30.99
CA GLU A 178 -2.86 4.93 31.74
C GLU A 178 -3.05 4.49 33.19
N TRP A 179 -2.94 5.43 34.13
CA TRP A 179 -3.21 5.15 35.54
C TRP A 179 -3.85 6.37 36.21
N GLN A 180 -4.69 6.05 37.19
CA GLN A 180 -5.36 7.06 37.99
C GLN A 180 -4.40 7.66 39.03
N LEU A 181 -4.43 8.98 39.15
CA LEU A 181 -3.80 9.74 40.22
C LEU A 181 -4.85 10.23 41.19
N GLU A 182 -4.40 10.88 42.26
CA GLU A 182 -5.31 11.55 43.20
C GLU A 182 -6.06 12.71 42.50
N ASN A 183 -7.22 13.08 43.06
CA ASN A 183 -8.03 14.21 42.58
C ASN A 183 -8.58 14.08 41.16
N SER A 184 -8.95 12.87 40.71
CA SER A 184 -9.56 12.61 39.41
C SER A 184 -8.66 12.92 38.20
N TRP A 185 -7.35 12.96 38.39
CA TRP A 185 -6.40 13.03 37.30
C TRP A 185 -6.02 11.66 36.80
N THR A 186 -5.92 11.53 35.50
CA THR A 186 -5.37 10.35 34.80
C THR A 186 -4.04 10.71 34.16
N ALA A 187 -3.01 9.97 34.47
CA ALA A 187 -1.72 10.09 33.79
C ALA A 187 -1.59 9.02 32.72
N HIS A 188 -0.79 9.31 31.69
CA HIS A 188 -0.45 8.32 30.67
C HIS A 188 0.98 8.46 30.18
N VAL A 189 1.50 7.34 29.68
CA VAL A 189 2.71 7.27 28.86
C VAL A 189 2.40 6.44 27.63
N GLN A 190 2.98 6.82 26.49
CA GLN A 190 2.80 6.14 25.21
C GLN A 190 4.10 6.09 24.45
N GLY A 191 4.40 4.94 23.85
CA GLY A 191 5.40 4.77 22.82
C GLY A 191 4.75 4.35 21.52
N GLN A 192 5.34 4.78 20.39
CA GLN A 192 4.91 4.44 19.05
C GLN A 192 6.12 4.19 18.17
N VAL A 193 6.04 3.17 17.32
CA VAL A 193 7.02 2.89 16.26
C VAL A 193 6.31 2.80 14.92
N ILE A 194 6.91 3.37 13.89
CA ILE A 194 6.51 3.22 12.49
C ILE A 194 7.72 2.69 11.74
N TYR A 195 7.52 1.66 10.96
CA TYR A 195 8.55 1.02 10.14
C TYR A 195 8.05 0.81 8.72
N SER A 196 8.91 1.02 7.74
CA SER A 196 8.75 0.58 6.35
C SER A 196 10.05 -0.08 5.91
N SER A 197 9.95 -1.21 5.21
CA SER A 197 11.08 -1.77 4.49
C SER A 197 11.46 -0.87 3.32
N ASP A 198 12.60 -1.15 2.72
CA ASP A 198 13.04 -0.59 1.47
C ASP A 198 12.04 -0.87 0.32
N SER A 199 12.14 -0.09 -0.73
CA SER A 199 11.36 -0.23 -1.97
C SER A 199 12.09 0.45 -3.11
N ARG A 200 11.55 0.30 -4.33
CA ARG A 200 12.07 0.99 -5.52
C ARG A 200 11.12 2.11 -5.94
N SER A 201 11.65 3.17 -6.54
CA SER A 201 10.85 4.32 -6.97
C SER A 201 10.19 4.13 -8.35
N ASP A 202 10.66 3.20 -9.18
CA ASP A 202 10.20 2.98 -10.56
C ASP A 202 10.36 1.51 -10.93
N ILE A 203 9.54 1.00 -11.85
CA ILE A 203 9.71 -0.31 -12.49
C ILE A 203 10.70 -0.24 -13.65
N ILE A 204 11.06 0.95 -14.14
CA ILE A 204 12.04 1.18 -15.20
C ILE A 204 13.43 1.26 -14.57
N GLU A 205 14.28 0.28 -14.80
CA GLU A 205 15.58 0.12 -14.14
C GLU A 205 16.45 1.37 -14.20
N ILE A 206 16.56 2.02 -15.38
CA ILE A 206 17.38 3.23 -15.57
C ILE A 206 16.89 4.42 -14.74
N ASN A 207 15.64 4.43 -14.31
CA ASN A 207 15.01 5.48 -13.53
C ASN A 207 14.85 5.10 -12.06
N ALA A 208 14.98 3.80 -11.74
CA ALA A 208 14.76 3.28 -10.41
C ALA A 208 15.82 3.80 -9.43
N ILE A 209 15.35 4.28 -8.29
CA ILE A 209 16.15 4.69 -7.14
C ILE A 209 15.68 3.86 -5.97
N ASP A 210 16.62 3.29 -5.22
CA ASP A 210 16.31 2.59 -4.00
C ASP A 210 15.84 3.60 -2.94
N VAL A 211 14.70 3.33 -2.33
CA VAL A 211 14.15 4.07 -1.20
C VAL A 211 14.45 3.26 0.04
N ASP A 212 15.34 3.76 0.88
CA ASP A 212 15.83 3.05 2.06
C ASP A 212 14.72 2.76 3.08
N SER A 213 14.85 1.63 3.78
CA SER A 213 13.99 1.32 4.92
C SER A 213 14.18 2.34 6.05
N TYR A 214 13.12 2.63 6.80
CA TYR A 214 13.19 3.52 7.94
C TYR A 214 12.39 3.02 9.14
N ALA A 215 12.77 3.52 10.33
CA ALA A 215 12.03 3.32 11.56
C ALA A 215 11.99 4.61 12.38
N THR A 216 10.80 5.12 12.65
CA THR A 216 10.61 6.27 13.53
C THR A 216 10.03 5.88 14.88
N LEU A 217 10.50 6.51 15.94
CA LEU A 217 10.02 6.31 17.31
C LEU A 217 9.40 7.61 17.84
N GLY A 218 8.16 7.52 18.35
CA GLY A 218 7.46 8.61 19.02
C GLY A 218 7.22 8.27 20.50
N LEU A 219 7.30 9.30 21.35
CA LEU A 219 7.01 9.18 22.78
C LEU A 219 6.05 10.28 23.21
N ARG A 220 5.10 9.97 24.08
CA ARG A 220 4.13 10.91 24.66
C ARG A 220 3.93 10.62 26.13
N THR A 221 3.70 11.66 26.90
CA THR A 221 3.22 11.57 28.28
C THR A 221 2.32 12.75 28.60
N GLY A 222 1.33 12.53 29.43
CA GLY A 222 0.40 13.60 29.76
C GLY A 222 -0.48 13.31 30.96
N LEU A 223 -1.25 14.31 31.31
CA LEU A 223 -2.22 14.33 32.38
C LEU A 223 -3.56 14.81 31.85
N THR A 224 -4.63 14.15 32.24
CA THR A 224 -6.00 14.51 31.86
C THR A 224 -6.87 14.59 33.11
N SER A 225 -7.71 15.60 33.19
CA SER A 225 -8.80 15.75 34.16
C SER A 225 -10.10 16.08 33.42
N ASP A 226 -11.21 16.27 34.14
CA ASP A 226 -12.51 16.57 33.53
C ASP A 226 -12.49 17.78 32.58
N ASN A 227 -11.64 18.78 32.85
CA ASN A 227 -11.63 20.06 32.13
C ASN A 227 -10.29 20.38 31.43
N TRP A 228 -9.24 19.61 31.71
CA TRP A 228 -7.89 19.91 31.22
C TRP A 228 -7.17 18.66 30.74
N THR A 229 -6.48 18.82 29.62
CA THR A 229 -5.47 17.87 29.16
C THR A 229 -4.18 18.61 28.89
N ALA A 230 -3.08 18.10 29.43
CA ALA A 230 -1.73 18.58 29.16
C ALA A 230 -0.89 17.40 28.70
N GLU A 231 -0.25 17.53 27.55
CA GLU A 231 0.56 16.48 26.94
C GLU A 231 1.90 17.06 26.48
N ILE A 232 2.96 16.31 26.68
CA ILE A 232 4.28 16.54 26.09
C ILE A 232 4.56 15.35 25.17
N PHE A 233 5.00 15.63 23.95
CA PHE A 233 5.33 14.59 23.00
C PHE A 233 6.59 14.95 22.21
N VAL A 234 7.26 13.93 21.75
CA VAL A 234 8.36 13.98 20.77
C VAL A 234 8.06 12.93 19.71
N ASP A 235 7.92 13.33 18.47
CA ASP A 235 7.87 12.45 17.33
C ASP A 235 9.28 12.33 16.75
N ASN A 236 9.58 11.16 16.15
CA ASN A 236 10.88 10.87 15.56
C ASN A 236 12.07 11.15 16.51
N VAL A 237 12.05 10.52 17.68
CA VAL A 237 13.08 10.66 18.74
C VAL A 237 14.49 10.31 18.24
N THR A 238 14.58 9.45 17.25
CA THR A 238 15.84 8.96 16.65
C THR A 238 16.41 9.90 15.60
N ASP A 239 15.69 10.95 15.21
CA ASP A 239 16.03 11.89 14.13
C ASP A 239 16.28 11.15 12.80
N GLU A 240 15.42 10.16 12.52
CA GLU A 240 15.47 9.36 11.30
C GLU A 240 15.07 10.19 10.08
N ASN A 241 15.81 10.07 8.99
CA ASN A 241 15.45 10.71 7.72
C ASN A 241 14.60 9.74 6.88
N ALA A 242 13.30 9.69 7.15
CA ALA A 242 12.38 8.84 6.41
C ALA A 242 12.16 9.40 4.99
N GLU A 243 12.79 8.81 4.01
CA GLU A 243 12.55 9.09 2.60
C GLU A 243 11.29 8.31 2.15
N LEU A 244 10.27 9.02 1.67
CA LEU A 244 8.99 8.42 1.28
C LEU A 244 8.82 8.31 -0.24
N ALA A 245 9.49 9.16 -0.97
CA ALA A 245 9.49 9.17 -2.43
C ALA A 245 10.72 9.93 -2.93
N ASN A 246 11.25 9.47 -4.03
CA ASN A 246 12.30 10.18 -4.77
C ASN A 246 11.81 10.36 -6.21
N ASN A 247 11.79 11.60 -6.67
CA ASN A 247 11.43 11.96 -8.05
C ASN A 247 12.61 12.69 -8.69
N PHE A 248 12.81 12.43 -9.96
CA PHE A 248 13.77 13.18 -10.78
C PHE A 248 13.41 14.65 -10.91
#